data_d0a600c04314be2dc1b1e37217f934fa
#
_entry.id   d0a600c04314be2dc1b1e37217f934fa
#
_cell.length_a   1.000
_cell.length_b   1.000
_cell.length_c   1.000
_cell.angle_alpha   90.00
_cell.angle_beta   90.00
_cell.angle_gamma   90.00
#
_symmetry.space_group_name_H-M   'P 1'
#
loop_
_entity.id
_entity.type
_entity.pdbx_description
1 polymer ?
#
loop_
_entity_poly.entity_id
_entity_poly.type
_entity_poly.pdbx_seq_one_letter_code
_entity_poly.pdbx_strand_id
1 'polypeptide(L)'
;MKLSTAIQLLLASLVAALQTSQGTAISNKAGTTIEVEILNIEPERIQIRLENGNETWFERDQLSADSQQAISQIETQEQSKFETINQLFGIPLLRDNNLWDDTADKVAERLNWRLESQTATQSSYRVYPHADFRILNTRPYACALYGANEHADLVSIVFANKGDFNFSDTPTEDEIEAMQKAIEHDEDTLVERLTNAFGQPEKQSFGTGRGIKERLQRWDWKGHAFLLASQEDEYVSLRIMSTEAADNKGRSKKLSDAALRKLTIENIITRPNGDVLIGNIPMVNQGPKGYCVPATFERYLRYMQIPADMYLLAMAGQTEIGGGTSLSSIINSVDSYISSQSRTMKQLNEPIKVRTIQKYIDKGLPIIWTMFSSNAYNQYANQRTAERQAITDWRAWKTTTQSNARRTELRKDIMSAHACLIIGYNKDTGEIAVSDSWGPSYSERWICAEQAEQVSQGSIYLISF
;
A
#
# COMPACT_ATOMS: atom_id res chain seq x y z
N MET A 1 17.81 12.71 -31.60
CA MET A 1 17.89 13.98 -30.88
C MET A 1 17.12 15.06 -31.65
N LYS A 2 15.80 15.02 -31.71
CA LYS A 2 14.86 16.06 -32.24
C LYS A 2 13.39 15.71 -31.93
N LEU A 3 13.11 14.99 -30.81
CA LEU A 3 11.71 14.74 -30.36
C LEU A 3 11.28 15.73 -29.23
N SER A 4 12.21 16.56 -28.77
CA SER A 4 12.01 17.40 -27.59
C SER A 4 11.10 18.61 -27.80
N THR A 5 11.13 19.20 -29.00
CA THR A 5 10.47 20.51 -29.22
C THR A 5 8.96 20.43 -29.46
N ALA A 6 8.47 19.35 -30.05
CA ALA A 6 7.05 19.16 -30.31
C ALA A 6 6.27 18.81 -29.02
N ILE A 7 6.90 18.03 -28.13
CA ILE A 7 6.32 17.68 -26.81
C ILE A 7 6.32 18.90 -25.88
N GLN A 8 7.37 19.75 -25.93
CA GLN A 8 7.42 20.97 -25.14
C GLN A 8 6.41 22.03 -25.59
N LEU A 9 6.08 22.09 -26.89
CA LEU A 9 5.05 23.00 -27.41
C LEU A 9 3.64 22.50 -27.10
N LEU A 10 3.41 21.19 -27.05
CA LEU A 10 2.13 20.59 -26.62
C LEU A 10 1.90 20.77 -25.10
N LEU A 11 2.95 20.61 -24.29
CA LEU A 11 2.88 20.82 -22.83
C LEU A 11 2.71 22.30 -22.45
N ALA A 12 3.34 23.23 -23.18
CA ALA A 12 3.14 24.67 -22.97
C ALA A 12 1.71 25.14 -23.31
N SER A 13 1.03 24.47 -24.25
CA SER A 13 -0.38 24.76 -24.55
C SER A 13 -1.35 24.21 -23.48
N LEU A 14 -0.94 23.17 -22.73
CA LEU A 14 -1.73 22.59 -21.63
C LEU A 14 -1.79 23.54 -20.41
N VAL A 15 -0.69 24.21 -20.09
CA VAL A 15 -0.62 25.17 -18.96
C VAL A 15 -1.44 26.43 -19.22
N ALA A 16 -1.58 26.85 -20.48
CA ALA A 16 -2.40 28.01 -20.85
C ALA A 16 -3.93 27.74 -20.83
N ALA A 17 -4.34 26.46 -20.80
CA ALA A 17 -5.76 26.06 -20.79
C ALA A 17 -6.34 25.86 -19.38
N LEU A 18 -5.54 26.04 -18.32
CA LEU A 18 -5.94 25.82 -16.91
C LEU A 18 -6.59 27.06 -16.25
N GLN A 19 -6.76 28.16 -16.97
CA GLN A 19 -7.45 29.36 -16.45
C GLN A 19 -8.48 29.86 -17.47
N THR A 20 -9.69 29.39 -17.35
CA THR A 20 -10.98 30.09 -17.41
C THR A 20 -12.08 29.04 -17.56
N SER A 21 -12.94 28.92 -16.58
CA SER A 21 -14.27 28.34 -16.73
C SER A 21 -15.09 29.29 -17.63
N GLN A 22 -14.90 29.26 -18.94
CA GLN A 22 -15.84 29.88 -19.84
C GLN A 22 -17.11 29.04 -19.82
N GLY A 23 -18.23 29.68 -19.45
CA GLY A 23 -19.53 29.06 -19.53
C GLY A 23 -19.75 28.47 -20.93
N THR A 24 -20.29 27.28 -20.98
CA THR A 24 -20.64 26.61 -22.23
C THR A 24 -22.11 26.88 -22.50
N ALA A 25 -22.42 27.45 -23.66
CA ALA A 25 -23.81 27.62 -24.08
C ALA A 25 -24.39 26.27 -24.53
N ILE A 26 -25.41 25.79 -23.84
CA ILE A 26 -26.15 24.59 -24.24
C ILE A 26 -27.61 24.94 -24.53
N SER A 27 -28.19 24.35 -25.59
CA SER A 27 -29.56 24.54 -26.00
C SER A 27 -30.33 23.23 -25.94
N ASN A 28 -31.56 23.28 -25.49
CA ASN A 28 -32.48 22.16 -25.59
C ASN A 28 -33.10 22.04 -27.00
N LYS A 29 -33.83 20.95 -27.25
CA LYS A 29 -34.54 20.73 -28.54
C LYS A 29 -35.59 21.79 -28.84
N ALA A 30 -36.09 22.51 -27.84
CA ALA A 30 -37.06 23.62 -28.02
C ALA A 30 -36.39 24.98 -28.34
N GLY A 31 -35.04 25.03 -28.42
CA GLY A 31 -34.27 26.23 -28.75
C GLY A 31 -33.96 27.13 -27.56
N THR A 32 -34.27 26.73 -26.33
CA THR A 32 -33.89 27.49 -25.13
C THR A 32 -32.42 27.27 -24.85
N THR A 33 -31.64 28.35 -24.78
CA THR A 33 -30.19 28.32 -24.52
C THR A 33 -29.88 28.84 -23.11
N ILE A 34 -28.97 28.19 -22.44
CA ILE A 34 -28.45 28.59 -21.13
C ILE A 34 -26.92 28.49 -21.13
N GLU A 35 -26.26 29.38 -20.39
CA GLU A 35 -24.82 29.28 -20.09
C GLU A 35 -24.64 28.43 -18.85
N VAL A 36 -23.72 27.46 -18.94
CA VAL A 36 -23.48 26.51 -17.86
C VAL A 36 -22.01 26.18 -17.76
N GLU A 37 -21.59 25.83 -16.56
CA GLU A 37 -20.33 25.11 -16.35
C GLU A 37 -20.62 23.60 -16.38
N ILE A 38 -19.94 22.85 -17.26
CA ILE A 38 -20.07 21.39 -17.31
C ILE A 38 -19.16 20.80 -16.26
N LEU A 39 -19.76 20.07 -15.31
CA LEU A 39 -19.06 19.44 -14.18
C LEU A 39 -18.70 17.99 -14.45
N ASN A 40 -19.62 17.24 -15.08
CA ASN A 40 -19.45 15.83 -15.40
C ASN A 40 -20.23 15.48 -16.67
N ILE A 41 -19.72 14.51 -17.44
CA ILE A 41 -20.36 14.03 -18.66
C ILE A 41 -20.47 12.50 -18.54
N GLU A 42 -21.72 12.01 -18.58
CA GLU A 42 -22.04 10.59 -18.64
C GLU A 42 -22.64 10.25 -20.02
N PRO A 43 -22.70 8.99 -20.42
CA PRO A 43 -23.23 8.60 -21.74
C PRO A 43 -24.64 9.13 -22.03
N GLU A 44 -25.51 9.18 -21.02
CA GLU A 44 -26.92 9.55 -21.17
C GLU A 44 -27.26 10.96 -20.63
N ARG A 45 -26.42 11.54 -19.76
CA ARG A 45 -26.68 12.81 -19.07
C ARG A 45 -25.41 13.60 -18.80
N ILE A 46 -25.57 14.90 -18.54
CA ILE A 46 -24.49 15.79 -18.11
C ILE A 46 -24.82 16.44 -16.77
N GLN A 47 -23.85 16.60 -15.90
CA GLN A 47 -23.98 17.43 -14.70
C GLN A 47 -23.51 18.83 -15.02
N ILE A 48 -24.33 19.78 -14.74
CA ILE A 48 -24.08 21.21 -15.03
C ILE A 48 -24.25 22.03 -13.76
N ARG A 49 -23.47 23.12 -13.69
CA ARG A 49 -23.68 24.20 -12.72
C ARG A 49 -24.22 25.41 -13.45
N LEU A 50 -25.37 25.90 -12.99
CA LEU A 50 -26.01 27.10 -13.50
C LEU A 50 -25.31 28.36 -12.98
N GLU A 51 -25.51 29.51 -13.62
CA GLU A 51 -24.98 30.82 -13.17
C GLU A 51 -25.32 31.15 -11.69
N ASN A 52 -26.46 30.68 -11.20
CA ASN A 52 -26.89 30.88 -9.81
C ASN A 52 -26.18 29.92 -8.81
N GLY A 53 -25.24 29.12 -9.28
CA GLY A 53 -24.47 28.14 -8.47
C GLY A 53 -25.19 26.82 -8.23
N ASN A 54 -26.43 26.64 -8.68
CA ASN A 54 -27.15 25.37 -8.53
C ASN A 54 -26.61 24.31 -9.48
N GLU A 55 -26.43 23.11 -8.98
CA GLU A 55 -26.01 21.95 -9.77
C GLU A 55 -27.22 21.06 -10.10
N THR A 56 -27.26 20.57 -11.32
CA THR A 56 -28.33 19.67 -11.78
C THR A 56 -27.85 18.76 -12.89
N TRP A 57 -28.57 17.65 -13.06
CA TRP A 57 -28.37 16.74 -14.19
C TRP A 57 -29.31 17.09 -15.35
N PHE A 58 -28.80 16.99 -16.56
CA PHE A 58 -29.54 17.24 -17.79
C PHE A 58 -29.37 16.05 -18.74
N GLU A 59 -30.48 15.49 -19.24
CA GLU A 59 -30.46 14.35 -20.15
C GLU A 59 -29.94 14.77 -21.53
N ARG A 60 -28.97 14.04 -22.08
CA ARG A 60 -28.34 14.36 -23.37
C ARG A 60 -29.32 14.30 -24.53
N ASP A 61 -30.29 13.40 -24.48
CA ASP A 61 -31.32 13.28 -25.51
C ASP A 61 -32.24 14.47 -25.59
N GLN A 62 -32.30 15.36 -24.58
CA GLN A 62 -33.06 16.61 -24.58
C GLN A 62 -32.30 17.78 -25.18
N LEU A 63 -30.99 17.65 -25.39
CA LEU A 63 -30.17 18.67 -26.01
C LEU A 63 -30.40 18.78 -27.51
N SER A 64 -30.19 19.99 -28.06
CA SER A 64 -30.13 20.22 -29.50
C SER A 64 -28.98 19.47 -30.15
N ALA A 65 -29.04 19.21 -31.46
CA ALA A 65 -27.95 18.54 -32.17
C ALA A 65 -26.60 19.26 -32.03
N ASP A 66 -26.63 20.60 -32.10
CA ASP A 66 -25.43 21.43 -31.95
C ASP A 66 -24.83 21.30 -30.54
N SER A 67 -25.68 21.28 -29.49
CA SER A 67 -25.22 21.09 -28.13
C SER A 67 -24.68 19.68 -27.87
N GLN A 68 -25.31 18.64 -28.44
CA GLN A 68 -24.78 17.29 -28.39
C GLN A 68 -23.39 17.18 -29.06
N GLN A 69 -23.22 17.85 -30.20
CA GLN A 69 -21.95 17.93 -30.91
C GLN A 69 -20.89 18.68 -30.07
N ALA A 70 -21.27 19.80 -29.45
CA ALA A 70 -20.38 20.56 -28.56
C ALA A 70 -19.95 19.71 -27.36
N ILE A 71 -20.87 18.99 -26.71
CA ILE A 71 -20.57 18.05 -25.63
C ILE A 71 -19.60 16.97 -26.10
N SER A 72 -19.85 16.36 -27.27
CA SER A 72 -18.94 15.31 -27.80
C SER A 72 -17.54 15.85 -28.14
N GLN A 73 -17.41 17.10 -28.54
CA GLN A 73 -16.11 17.75 -28.72
C GLN A 73 -15.39 17.96 -27.38
N ILE A 74 -16.13 18.38 -26.34
CA ILE A 74 -15.58 18.50 -24.98
C ILE A 74 -15.12 17.14 -24.47
N GLU A 75 -15.92 16.06 -24.62
CA GLU A 75 -15.52 14.69 -24.29
C GLU A 75 -14.23 14.29 -24.98
N THR A 76 -14.14 14.54 -26.29
CA THR A 76 -12.93 14.21 -27.07
C THR A 76 -11.71 14.98 -26.58
N GLN A 77 -11.88 16.27 -26.24
CA GLN A 77 -10.80 17.08 -25.68
C GLN A 77 -10.38 16.61 -24.29
N GLU A 78 -11.34 16.27 -23.44
CA GLU A 78 -11.07 15.74 -22.11
C GLU A 78 -10.35 14.39 -22.20
N GLN A 79 -10.82 13.47 -23.05
CA GLN A 79 -10.18 12.19 -23.32
C GLN A 79 -8.73 12.38 -23.77
N SER A 80 -8.47 13.35 -24.66
CA SER A 80 -7.11 13.68 -25.10
C SER A 80 -6.22 14.15 -23.96
N LYS A 81 -6.77 14.83 -22.94
CA LYS A 81 -6.00 15.23 -21.74
C LYS A 81 -5.61 14.02 -20.90
N PHE A 82 -6.52 13.06 -20.67
CA PHE A 82 -6.21 11.82 -19.96
C PHE A 82 -5.15 10.99 -20.70
N GLU A 83 -5.26 10.87 -22.01
CA GLU A 83 -4.26 10.20 -22.84
C GLU A 83 -2.89 10.88 -22.74
N THR A 84 -2.84 12.21 -22.72
CA THR A 84 -1.59 12.95 -22.53
C THR A 84 -0.95 12.66 -21.19
N ILE A 85 -1.75 12.56 -20.11
CA ILE A 85 -1.23 12.17 -18.79
C ILE A 85 -0.75 10.72 -18.79
N ASN A 86 -1.47 9.80 -19.41
CA ASN A 86 -1.02 8.41 -19.55
C ASN A 86 0.31 8.30 -20.34
N GLN A 87 0.46 9.09 -21.40
CA GLN A 87 1.73 9.18 -22.14
C GLN A 87 2.88 9.76 -21.28
N LEU A 88 2.58 10.78 -20.47
CA LEU A 88 3.54 11.36 -19.54
C LEU A 88 4.01 10.33 -18.52
N PHE A 89 3.07 9.56 -17.95
CA PHE A 89 3.38 8.51 -16.98
C PHE A 89 4.00 7.25 -17.63
N GLY A 90 3.74 7.01 -18.91
CA GLY A 90 4.17 5.80 -19.62
C GLY A 90 3.35 4.56 -19.27
N ILE A 91 2.23 4.73 -18.57
CA ILE A 91 1.30 3.67 -18.15
C ILE A 91 -0.15 4.15 -18.33
N PRO A 92 -1.12 3.26 -18.58
CA PRO A 92 -2.54 3.59 -18.68
C PRO A 92 -3.16 3.83 -17.29
N LEU A 93 -2.67 4.86 -16.58
CA LEU A 93 -3.08 5.18 -15.22
C LEU A 93 -4.53 5.63 -15.16
N LEU A 94 -4.91 6.54 -16.04
CA LEU A 94 -6.24 7.16 -16.09
C LEU A 94 -7.02 6.63 -17.29
N ARG A 95 -8.32 6.59 -17.18
CA ARG A 95 -9.19 6.23 -18.32
C ARG A 95 -9.91 7.47 -18.82
N ASP A 96 -11.11 7.70 -18.34
CA ASP A 96 -12.00 8.78 -18.78
C ASP A 96 -12.60 9.56 -17.61
N ASN A 97 -12.34 9.07 -16.38
CA ASN A 97 -12.85 9.60 -15.13
C ASN A 97 -11.76 9.68 -14.07
N ASN A 98 -12.15 10.10 -12.87
CA ASN A 98 -11.30 10.01 -11.69
C ASN A 98 -10.92 8.56 -11.41
N LEU A 99 -9.66 8.36 -11.06
CA LEU A 99 -9.14 7.04 -10.67
C LEU A 99 -9.94 6.39 -9.53
N TRP A 100 -10.55 7.23 -8.69
CA TRP A 100 -11.30 6.88 -7.48
C TRP A 100 -12.73 6.37 -7.77
N ASP A 101 -13.23 6.62 -8.97
CA ASP A 101 -14.55 6.13 -9.44
C ASP A 101 -14.44 4.69 -9.96
N ASP A 102 -13.22 4.25 -10.29
CA ASP A 102 -12.94 2.87 -10.71
C ASP A 102 -12.80 1.94 -9.50
N THR A 103 -13.16 0.68 -9.69
CA THR A 103 -12.82 -0.35 -8.70
C THR A 103 -11.33 -0.69 -8.77
N ALA A 104 -10.74 -1.03 -7.63
CA ALA A 104 -9.30 -1.30 -7.56
C ALA A 104 -8.85 -2.45 -8.46
N ASP A 105 -9.68 -3.48 -8.66
CA ASP A 105 -9.40 -4.59 -9.57
C ASP A 105 -9.32 -4.16 -11.04
N LYS A 106 -10.24 -3.29 -11.50
CA LYS A 106 -10.21 -2.76 -12.87
C LYS A 106 -8.97 -1.89 -13.13
N VAL A 107 -8.58 -1.06 -12.14
CA VAL A 107 -7.36 -0.27 -12.23
C VAL A 107 -6.14 -1.20 -12.27
N ALA A 108 -6.08 -2.21 -11.42
CA ALA A 108 -5.00 -3.17 -11.38
C ALA A 108 -4.89 -4.00 -12.68
N GLU A 109 -6.02 -4.42 -13.24
CA GLU A 109 -6.06 -5.12 -14.53
C GLU A 109 -5.49 -4.24 -15.65
N ARG A 110 -5.92 -2.97 -15.72
CA ARG A 110 -5.42 -1.99 -16.68
C ARG A 110 -3.92 -1.74 -16.55
N LEU A 111 -3.41 -1.68 -15.31
CA LEU A 111 -1.99 -1.51 -15.01
C LEU A 111 -1.19 -2.81 -15.11
N ASN A 112 -1.84 -3.96 -15.25
CA ASN A 112 -1.24 -5.30 -15.18
C ASN A 112 -0.50 -5.55 -13.86
N TRP A 113 -1.08 -5.09 -12.74
CA TRP A 113 -0.54 -5.29 -11.40
C TRP A 113 -1.24 -6.45 -10.70
N ARG A 114 -0.46 -7.30 -10.04
CA ARG A 114 -0.97 -8.55 -9.46
C ARG A 114 -1.58 -8.31 -8.08
N LEU A 115 -2.66 -9.04 -7.81
CA LEU A 115 -3.26 -9.07 -6.48
C LEU A 115 -2.23 -9.53 -5.44
N GLU A 116 -2.01 -8.70 -4.43
CA GLU A 116 -1.15 -8.96 -3.27
C GLU A 116 -2.00 -9.37 -2.06
N SER A 117 -3.11 -8.69 -1.84
CA SER A 117 -3.97 -8.89 -0.68
C SER A 117 -5.41 -8.56 -0.99
N GLN A 118 -6.32 -9.38 -0.44
CA GLN A 118 -7.75 -9.12 -0.43
C GLN A 118 -8.30 -9.43 0.97
N THR A 119 -8.96 -8.46 1.57
CA THR A 119 -9.69 -8.58 2.83
C THR A 119 -11.16 -8.17 2.63
N ALA A 120 -11.96 -8.18 3.68
CA ALA A 120 -13.36 -7.75 3.57
C ALA A 120 -13.54 -6.28 3.16
N THR A 121 -12.58 -5.40 3.45
CA THR A 121 -12.70 -3.95 3.24
C THR A 121 -11.51 -3.32 2.52
N GLN A 122 -10.43 -4.06 2.29
CA GLN A 122 -9.20 -3.55 1.68
C GLN A 122 -8.68 -4.54 0.65
N SER A 123 -8.11 -4.01 -0.42
CA SER A 123 -7.33 -4.76 -1.39
C SER A 123 -5.96 -4.09 -1.61
N SER A 124 -4.99 -4.84 -2.07
CA SER A 124 -3.75 -4.28 -2.61
C SER A 124 -3.23 -5.11 -3.76
N TYR A 125 -2.61 -4.43 -4.70
CA TYR A 125 -1.97 -4.99 -5.89
C TYR A 125 -0.55 -4.43 -5.94
N ARG A 126 0.44 -5.29 -6.08
CA ARG A 126 1.84 -4.86 -6.05
C ARG A 126 2.65 -5.51 -7.16
N VAL A 127 3.60 -4.75 -7.67
CA VAL A 127 4.59 -5.22 -8.63
C VAL A 127 5.96 -4.67 -8.26
N TYR A 128 6.98 -5.51 -8.47
CA TYR A 128 8.40 -5.14 -8.49
C TYR A 128 8.83 -5.17 -9.97
N PRO A 129 8.88 -4.02 -10.64
CA PRO A 129 9.03 -3.96 -12.09
C PRO A 129 10.38 -4.44 -12.57
N HIS A 130 10.44 -4.89 -13.83
CA HIS A 130 11.72 -5.18 -14.51
C HIS A 130 12.54 -3.91 -14.74
N ALA A 131 13.83 -4.07 -14.96
CA ALA A 131 14.79 -2.97 -15.09
C ALA A 131 14.44 -1.97 -16.22
N ASP A 132 13.76 -2.42 -17.28
CA ASP A 132 13.40 -1.58 -18.42
C ASP A 132 12.06 -0.82 -18.24
N PHE A 133 11.29 -1.14 -17.19
CA PHE A 133 10.02 -0.48 -16.94
C PHE A 133 10.24 0.96 -16.46
N ARG A 134 9.43 1.88 -16.97
CA ARG A 134 9.54 3.31 -16.64
C ARG A 134 8.18 3.91 -16.33
N ILE A 135 8.15 4.75 -15.30
CA ILE A 135 7.05 5.67 -14.98
C ILE A 135 7.66 7.07 -14.92
N LEU A 136 7.05 8.05 -15.59
CA LEU A 136 7.60 9.41 -15.70
C LEU A 136 9.06 9.43 -16.19
N ASN A 137 9.43 8.48 -17.05
CA ASN A 137 10.78 8.25 -17.54
C ASN A 137 11.80 7.81 -16.49
N THR A 138 11.38 7.50 -15.29
CA THR A 138 12.20 7.04 -14.18
C THR A 138 11.91 5.56 -13.87
N ARG A 139 12.90 4.81 -13.41
CA ARG A 139 12.73 3.39 -13.04
C ARG A 139 12.10 3.27 -11.66
N PRO A 140 10.88 2.71 -11.53
CA PRO A 140 10.34 2.43 -10.21
C PRO A 140 10.96 1.14 -9.62
N TYR A 141 11.21 1.16 -8.32
CA TYR A 141 11.57 -0.03 -7.56
C TYR A 141 10.35 -0.89 -7.23
N ALA A 142 9.29 -0.25 -6.77
CA ALA A 142 8.04 -0.92 -6.45
C ALA A 142 6.84 -0.03 -6.78
N CYS A 143 5.76 -0.66 -7.25
CA CYS A 143 4.49 0.00 -7.45
C CYS A 143 3.40 -0.75 -6.70
N ALA A 144 2.51 -0.02 -6.02
CA ALA A 144 1.38 -0.57 -5.31
C ALA A 144 0.12 0.26 -5.56
N LEU A 145 -1.00 -0.43 -5.76
CA LEU A 145 -2.34 0.12 -5.75
C LEU A 145 -3.05 -0.42 -4.52
N TYR A 146 -3.65 0.46 -3.76
CA TYR A 146 -4.49 0.13 -2.62
C TYR A 146 -5.95 0.44 -2.95
N GLY A 147 -6.83 -0.45 -2.53
CA GLY A 147 -8.26 -0.27 -2.61
C GLY A 147 -8.91 -0.27 -1.24
N ALA A 148 -9.94 0.56 -1.08
CA ALA A 148 -10.78 0.63 0.08
C ALA A 148 -12.25 0.54 -0.34
N ASN A 149 -13.02 -0.36 0.29
CA ASN A 149 -14.43 -0.59 -0.05
C ASN A 149 -14.66 -0.77 -1.56
N GLU A 150 -13.83 -1.61 -2.20
CA GLU A 150 -13.82 -1.95 -3.63
C GLU A 150 -13.24 -0.87 -4.56
N HIS A 151 -13.23 0.42 -4.19
CA HIS A 151 -12.69 1.49 -5.01
C HIS A 151 -11.18 1.63 -4.87
N ALA A 152 -10.53 2.16 -5.92
CA ALA A 152 -9.14 2.58 -5.82
C ALA A 152 -9.03 3.75 -4.83
N ASP A 153 -8.00 3.72 -3.97
CA ASP A 153 -7.81 4.70 -2.90
C ASP A 153 -6.44 5.40 -2.97
N LEU A 154 -5.40 4.65 -3.28
CA LEU A 154 -4.03 5.15 -3.32
C LEU A 154 -3.20 4.38 -4.33
N VAL A 155 -2.46 5.09 -5.17
CA VAL A 155 -1.33 4.54 -5.93
C VAL A 155 -0.04 5.01 -5.28
N SER A 156 0.86 4.08 -4.93
CA SER A 156 2.17 4.36 -4.33
C SER A 156 3.26 3.81 -5.24
N ILE A 157 4.17 4.67 -5.66
CA ILE A 157 5.30 4.33 -6.55
C ILE A 157 6.57 4.75 -5.84
N VAL A 158 7.46 3.80 -5.58
CA VAL A 158 8.78 4.05 -5.00
C VAL A 158 9.81 3.92 -6.12
N PHE A 159 10.61 4.94 -6.28
CA PHE A 159 11.69 5.00 -7.28
C PHE A 159 13.03 4.61 -6.64
N ALA A 160 14.09 5.40 -6.82
CA ALA A 160 15.34 5.09 -6.13
C ALA A 160 15.11 4.95 -4.63
N ASN A 161 15.58 3.86 -4.07
CA ASN A 161 15.47 3.61 -2.64
C ASN A 161 16.67 2.79 -2.17
N LYS A 162 17.08 3.04 -0.94
CA LYS A 162 18.22 2.43 -0.26
C LYS A 162 18.26 0.91 -0.37
N GLY A 163 17.11 0.24 -0.33
CA GLY A 163 17.01 -1.21 -0.42
C GLY A 163 17.22 -1.79 -1.81
N ASP A 164 17.18 -1.01 -2.88
CA ASP A 164 17.44 -1.50 -4.26
C ASP A 164 18.94 -1.58 -4.57
N PHE A 165 19.76 -0.83 -3.87
CA PHE A 165 21.20 -0.82 -4.09
C PHE A 165 21.86 -2.07 -3.50
N ASN A 166 22.80 -2.62 -4.27
CA ASN A 166 23.64 -3.70 -3.79
C ASN A 166 24.93 -3.10 -3.25
N PHE A 167 25.12 -3.21 -1.95
CA PHE A 167 26.30 -2.75 -1.27
C PHE A 167 27.19 -3.93 -0.91
N SER A 168 28.49 -3.67 -0.77
CA SER A 168 29.44 -4.58 -0.13
C SER A 168 29.07 -4.75 1.35
N ASP A 169 29.62 -5.78 2.01
CA ASP A 169 29.36 -6.04 3.46
C ASP A 169 29.66 -4.81 4.33
N THR A 170 30.61 -3.98 3.89
CA THR A 170 30.88 -2.65 4.46
C THR A 170 30.77 -1.64 3.32
N PRO A 171 29.67 -0.85 3.25
CA PRO A 171 29.48 0.12 2.17
C PRO A 171 30.64 1.10 2.07
N THR A 172 31.15 1.30 0.85
CA THR A 172 32.19 2.29 0.57
C THR A 172 31.58 3.68 0.39
N GLU A 173 32.40 4.73 0.51
CA GLU A 173 31.96 6.10 0.23
C GLU A 173 31.44 6.25 -1.21
N ASP A 174 32.10 5.62 -2.19
CA ASP A 174 31.67 5.64 -3.59
C ASP A 174 30.30 4.98 -3.80
N GLU A 175 30.01 3.86 -3.13
CA GLU A 175 28.71 3.19 -3.19
C GLU A 175 27.59 4.05 -2.58
N ILE A 176 27.88 4.73 -1.46
CA ILE A 176 26.93 5.63 -0.80
C ILE A 176 26.68 6.86 -1.70
N GLU A 177 27.74 7.48 -2.24
CA GLU A 177 27.61 8.61 -3.16
C GLU A 177 26.82 8.25 -4.43
N ALA A 178 27.03 7.05 -4.97
CA ALA A 178 26.27 6.56 -6.13
C ALA A 178 24.76 6.44 -5.83
N MET A 179 24.39 5.96 -4.63
CA MET A 179 23.01 5.90 -4.17
C MET A 179 22.40 7.30 -4.03
N GLN A 180 23.12 8.21 -3.38
CA GLN A 180 22.68 9.61 -3.16
C GLN A 180 22.43 10.31 -4.50
N LYS A 181 23.36 10.20 -5.44
CA LYS A 181 23.20 10.74 -6.81
C LYS A 181 22.01 10.14 -7.55
N ALA A 182 21.71 8.86 -7.35
CA ALA A 182 20.54 8.23 -7.97
C ALA A 182 19.23 8.75 -7.37
N ILE A 183 19.18 8.96 -6.05
CA ILE A 183 18.03 9.55 -5.36
C ILE A 183 17.79 10.98 -5.84
N GLU A 184 18.84 11.82 -5.87
CA GLU A 184 18.77 13.20 -6.37
C GLU A 184 18.33 13.25 -7.84
N HIS A 185 18.92 12.41 -8.69
CA HIS A 185 18.57 12.35 -10.10
C HIS A 185 17.09 11.96 -10.33
N ASP A 186 16.57 10.98 -9.58
CA ASP A 186 15.19 10.58 -9.68
C ASP A 186 14.26 11.68 -9.19
N GLU A 187 14.58 12.35 -8.07
CA GLU A 187 13.81 13.49 -7.57
C GLU A 187 13.74 14.60 -8.60
N ASP A 188 14.89 15.05 -9.12
CA ASP A 188 14.97 16.14 -10.10
C ASP A 188 14.18 15.82 -11.36
N THR A 189 14.30 14.59 -11.88
CA THR A 189 13.56 14.13 -13.06
C THR A 189 12.06 14.19 -12.83
N LEU A 190 11.58 13.70 -11.68
CA LEU A 190 10.17 13.65 -11.34
C LEU A 190 9.61 15.05 -11.10
N VAL A 191 10.33 15.92 -10.38
CA VAL A 191 9.96 17.32 -10.16
C VAL A 191 9.85 18.07 -11.49
N GLU A 192 10.82 17.92 -12.39
CA GLU A 192 10.80 18.56 -13.70
C GLU A 192 9.56 18.11 -14.49
N ARG A 193 9.30 16.80 -14.56
CA ARG A 193 8.19 16.27 -15.34
C ARG A 193 6.83 16.65 -14.81
N LEU A 194 6.64 16.58 -13.50
CA LEU A 194 5.38 16.94 -12.86
C LEU A 194 5.15 18.47 -12.94
N THR A 195 6.21 19.28 -12.75
CA THR A 195 6.12 20.73 -12.87
C THR A 195 5.80 21.17 -14.31
N ASN A 196 6.41 20.54 -15.31
CA ASN A 196 6.12 20.83 -16.72
C ASN A 196 4.68 20.46 -17.10
N ALA A 197 4.08 19.44 -16.45
CA ALA A 197 2.72 18.99 -16.72
C ALA A 197 1.65 19.76 -15.93
N PHE A 198 1.93 20.05 -14.67
CA PHE A 198 0.92 20.54 -13.72
C PHE A 198 1.22 21.92 -13.13
N GLY A 199 2.34 22.56 -13.49
CA GLY A 199 2.75 23.85 -12.94
C GLY A 199 3.57 23.70 -11.66
N GLN A 200 3.76 24.80 -10.92
CA GLN A 200 4.59 24.80 -9.71
C GLN A 200 3.93 24.02 -8.55
N PRO A 201 4.70 23.19 -7.82
CA PRO A 201 4.15 22.45 -6.70
C PRO A 201 3.90 23.31 -5.47
N GLU A 202 2.94 22.88 -4.67
CA GLU A 202 2.81 23.34 -3.28
C GLU A 202 3.68 22.48 -2.38
N LYS A 203 4.54 23.13 -1.56
CA LYS A 203 5.34 22.45 -0.54
C LYS A 203 4.54 22.30 0.74
N GLN A 204 4.36 21.08 1.23
CA GLN A 204 3.60 20.82 2.44
C GLN A 204 4.19 19.70 3.30
N SER A 205 3.72 19.61 4.53
CA SER A 205 4.00 18.48 5.41
C SER A 205 2.82 17.51 5.39
N PHE A 206 3.12 16.22 5.31
CA PHE A 206 2.14 15.14 5.28
C PHE A 206 2.44 14.11 6.37
N GLY A 207 1.41 13.46 6.92
CA GLY A 207 1.52 12.48 7.98
C GLY A 207 1.33 13.08 9.39
N THR A 208 1.06 12.20 10.34
CA THR A 208 0.84 12.52 11.74
C THR A 208 1.78 11.68 12.61
N GLY A 209 2.39 12.30 13.62
CA GLY A 209 3.37 11.63 14.47
C GLY A 209 4.82 11.98 14.11
N ARG A 210 5.69 11.86 15.09
CA ARG A 210 7.06 12.41 15.01
C ARG A 210 7.94 11.64 14.01
N GLY A 211 7.80 10.32 13.90
CA GLY A 211 8.69 9.47 13.09
C GLY A 211 8.24 9.25 11.64
N ILE A 212 7.00 9.63 11.29
CA ILE A 212 6.40 9.37 9.99
C ILE A 212 5.87 10.61 9.29
N LYS A 213 6.32 11.80 9.72
CA LYS A 213 5.97 13.05 9.09
C LYS A 213 6.97 13.36 7.98
N GLU A 214 6.49 13.53 6.77
CA GLU A 214 7.28 13.84 5.58
C GLU A 214 7.08 15.28 5.14
N ARG A 215 8.07 15.83 4.46
CA ARG A 215 7.94 17.01 3.61
C ARG A 215 7.78 16.51 2.18
N LEU A 216 6.83 17.09 1.44
CA LEU A 216 6.57 16.70 0.07
C LEU A 216 6.17 17.89 -0.80
N GLN A 217 6.24 17.66 -2.10
CA GLN A 217 5.76 18.55 -3.15
C GLN A 217 4.45 17.98 -3.68
N ARG A 218 3.43 18.84 -3.84
CA ARG A 218 2.09 18.46 -4.27
C ARG A 218 1.72 19.19 -5.54
N TRP A 219 1.18 18.45 -6.50
CA TRP A 219 0.49 18.95 -7.68
C TRP A 219 -0.93 18.41 -7.71
N ASP A 220 -1.89 19.24 -8.05
CA ASP A 220 -3.28 18.83 -8.18
C ASP A 220 -3.71 18.93 -9.64
N TRP A 221 -4.45 17.91 -10.10
CA TRP A 221 -5.03 17.89 -11.42
C TRP A 221 -6.33 17.06 -11.43
N LYS A 222 -7.46 17.70 -11.76
CA LYS A 222 -8.78 17.04 -11.92
C LYS A 222 -9.12 16.08 -10.77
N GLY A 223 -9.05 16.53 -9.54
CA GLY A 223 -9.37 15.70 -8.38
C GLY A 223 -8.29 14.70 -7.98
N HIS A 224 -7.15 14.67 -8.67
CA HIS A 224 -5.99 13.86 -8.31
C HIS A 224 -4.91 14.74 -7.68
N ALA A 225 -4.36 14.31 -6.57
CA ALA A 225 -3.19 14.90 -5.94
C ALA A 225 -1.97 13.99 -6.15
N PHE A 226 -0.91 14.55 -6.72
CA PHE A 226 0.38 13.89 -6.92
C PHE A 226 1.33 14.39 -5.84
N LEU A 227 1.71 13.51 -4.94
CA LEU A 227 2.50 13.82 -3.74
C LEU A 227 3.88 13.19 -3.86
N LEU A 228 4.88 13.99 -4.22
CA LEU A 228 6.27 13.56 -4.33
C LEU A 228 6.99 13.83 -3.02
N ALA A 229 7.45 12.77 -2.36
CA ALA A 229 8.30 12.83 -1.19
C ALA A 229 9.70 12.33 -1.56
N SER A 230 10.72 13.09 -1.21
CA SER A 230 12.11 12.68 -1.27
C SER A 230 12.71 12.76 0.13
N GLN A 231 13.40 11.71 0.51
CA GLN A 231 14.12 11.60 1.77
C GLN A 231 15.58 11.30 1.45
N GLU A 232 16.46 12.23 1.80
CA GLU A 232 17.88 12.10 1.61
C GLU A 232 18.38 10.76 2.20
N ASP A 233 19.19 10.04 1.46
CA ASP A 233 19.75 8.72 1.80
C ASP A 233 18.74 7.58 1.99
N GLU A 234 17.45 7.77 1.70
CA GLU A 234 16.43 6.76 1.92
C GLU A 234 15.69 6.38 0.63
N TYR A 235 14.85 7.27 0.08
CA TYR A 235 14.05 6.98 -1.10
C TYR A 235 13.42 8.22 -1.75
N VAL A 236 12.92 8.03 -2.98
CA VAL A 236 11.98 8.93 -3.65
C VAL A 236 10.69 8.18 -3.89
N SER A 237 9.56 8.75 -3.49
CA SER A 237 8.24 8.16 -3.68
C SER A 237 7.22 9.15 -4.25
N LEU A 238 6.36 8.66 -5.13
CA LEU A 238 5.19 9.38 -5.63
C LEU A 238 3.94 8.66 -5.19
N ARG A 239 3.10 9.36 -4.44
CA ARG A 239 1.76 8.89 -4.08
C ARG A 239 0.72 9.67 -4.87
N ILE A 240 -0.27 8.95 -5.40
CA ILE A 240 -1.40 9.54 -6.11
C ILE A 240 -2.66 9.18 -5.34
N MET A 241 -3.44 10.17 -4.94
CA MET A 241 -4.68 10.00 -4.19
C MET A 241 -5.67 11.10 -4.58
N SER A 242 -6.92 11.01 -4.10
CA SER A 242 -7.87 12.09 -4.32
C SER A 242 -7.40 13.38 -3.62
N THR A 243 -7.74 14.54 -4.18
CA THR A 243 -7.43 15.83 -3.54
C THR A 243 -8.05 15.92 -2.15
N GLU A 244 -9.25 15.36 -1.95
CA GLU A 244 -9.91 15.30 -0.64
C GLU A 244 -9.08 14.49 0.37
N ALA A 245 -8.57 13.31 -0.02
CA ALA A 245 -7.70 12.50 0.83
C ALA A 245 -6.37 13.22 1.14
N ALA A 246 -5.80 13.91 0.14
CA ALA A 246 -4.58 14.68 0.32
C ALA A 246 -4.75 15.87 1.26
N ASP A 247 -5.91 16.55 1.24
CA ASP A 247 -6.23 17.67 2.12
C ASP A 247 -6.32 17.24 3.60
N ASN A 248 -6.64 15.99 3.85
CA ASN A 248 -6.57 15.40 5.19
C ASN A 248 -5.13 15.21 5.70
N LYS A 249 -4.10 15.40 4.85
CA LYS A 249 -2.66 15.33 5.19
C LYS A 249 -2.27 14.04 5.92
N GLY A 250 -2.80 12.90 5.47
CA GLY A 250 -2.58 11.59 6.08
C GLY A 250 -3.31 11.34 7.41
N ARG A 251 -4.26 12.22 7.77
CA ARG A 251 -5.15 11.97 8.91
C ARG A 251 -6.26 11.03 8.47
N SER A 252 -6.43 9.94 9.19
CA SER A 252 -7.53 9.01 8.99
C SER A 252 -8.61 9.19 10.05
N LYS A 253 -9.84 8.83 9.70
CA LYS A 253 -10.93 8.77 10.68
C LYS A 253 -10.67 7.62 11.64
N LYS A 254 -10.47 7.94 12.92
CA LYS A 254 -10.21 6.94 13.96
C LYS A 254 -11.46 6.12 14.23
N LEU A 255 -11.31 4.80 14.26
CA LEU A 255 -12.34 3.94 14.81
C LEU A 255 -12.31 4.00 16.35
N SER A 256 -13.50 4.01 16.97
CA SER A 256 -13.60 3.82 18.41
C SER A 256 -13.08 2.44 18.82
N ASP A 257 -12.60 2.32 20.07
CA ASP A 257 -12.13 1.04 20.60
C ASP A 257 -13.22 -0.05 20.52
N ALA A 258 -14.47 0.32 20.78
CA ALA A 258 -15.60 -0.61 20.70
C ALA A 258 -15.80 -1.14 19.27
N ALA A 259 -15.75 -0.25 18.27
CA ALA A 259 -15.90 -0.64 16.86
C ALA A 259 -14.74 -1.52 16.40
N LEU A 260 -13.50 -1.17 16.76
CA LEU A 260 -12.33 -1.95 16.38
C LEU A 260 -12.31 -3.31 17.11
N ARG A 261 -12.67 -3.39 18.40
CA ARG A 261 -12.81 -4.67 19.13
C ARG A 261 -13.84 -5.58 18.47
N LYS A 262 -14.97 -5.02 18.04
CA LYS A 262 -15.98 -5.80 17.30
C LYS A 262 -15.38 -6.35 16.01
N LEU A 263 -14.75 -5.51 15.20
CA LEU A 263 -14.12 -5.90 13.95
C LEU A 263 -13.07 -7.01 14.15
N THR A 264 -12.18 -6.86 15.14
CA THR A 264 -11.11 -7.84 15.39
C THR A 264 -11.66 -9.19 15.87
N ILE A 265 -12.72 -9.19 16.68
CA ILE A 265 -13.39 -10.44 17.11
C ILE A 265 -14.11 -11.12 15.93
N GLU A 266 -14.77 -10.36 15.05
CA GLU A 266 -15.42 -10.88 13.86
C GLU A 266 -14.45 -11.53 12.87
N ASN A 267 -13.16 -11.15 12.94
CA ASN A 267 -12.10 -11.74 12.13
C ASN A 267 -11.60 -13.11 12.66
N ILE A 268 -12.06 -13.56 13.82
CA ILE A 268 -11.65 -14.88 14.37
C ILE A 268 -12.38 -15.99 13.63
N ILE A 269 -11.61 -16.90 13.08
CA ILE A 269 -12.08 -18.08 12.34
C ILE A 269 -11.79 -19.32 13.18
N THR A 270 -12.81 -20.10 13.49
CA THR A 270 -12.65 -21.40 14.13
C THR A 270 -12.98 -22.49 13.12
N ARG A 271 -12.06 -23.42 12.91
CA ARG A 271 -12.22 -24.55 11.98
C ARG A 271 -12.63 -25.83 12.73
N PRO A 272 -13.29 -26.79 12.05
CA PRO A 272 -13.73 -28.04 12.67
C PRO A 272 -12.62 -28.89 13.29
N ASN A 273 -11.38 -28.74 12.81
CA ASN A 273 -10.19 -29.44 13.31
C ASN A 273 -9.58 -28.80 14.56
N GLY A 274 -10.21 -27.77 15.12
CA GLY A 274 -9.74 -27.08 16.33
C GLY A 274 -8.77 -25.93 16.06
N ASP A 275 -8.50 -25.57 14.79
CA ASP A 275 -7.71 -24.39 14.47
C ASP A 275 -8.51 -23.12 14.80
N VAL A 276 -7.83 -22.16 15.45
CA VAL A 276 -8.32 -20.81 15.69
C VAL A 276 -7.36 -19.84 15.04
N LEU A 277 -7.88 -19.04 14.12
CA LEU A 277 -7.10 -18.13 13.27
C LEU A 277 -7.69 -16.73 13.25
N ILE A 278 -6.87 -15.74 13.01
CA ILE A 278 -7.29 -14.38 12.66
C ILE A 278 -7.28 -14.26 11.14
N GLY A 279 -8.44 -13.99 10.56
CA GLY A 279 -8.60 -13.66 9.14
C GLY A 279 -8.44 -12.16 8.86
N ASN A 280 -8.58 -11.78 7.60
CA ASN A 280 -8.56 -10.39 7.15
C ASN A 280 -7.31 -9.59 7.53
N ILE A 281 -6.16 -10.25 7.75
CA ILE A 281 -4.88 -9.59 7.93
C ILE A 281 -4.34 -9.26 6.53
N PRO A 282 -4.13 -7.97 6.19
CA PRO A 282 -3.59 -7.62 4.87
C PRO A 282 -2.24 -8.27 4.63
N MET A 283 -2.00 -8.74 3.41
CA MET A 283 -0.67 -9.15 2.97
C MET A 283 0.10 -7.91 2.47
N VAL A 284 1.38 -7.87 2.77
CA VAL A 284 2.36 -6.94 2.18
C VAL A 284 3.57 -7.77 1.81
N ASN A 285 3.88 -7.85 0.53
CA ASN A 285 5.08 -8.53 0.07
C ASN A 285 6.28 -7.60 0.25
N GLN A 286 7.20 -7.99 1.12
CA GLN A 286 8.40 -7.20 1.45
C GLN A 286 9.39 -7.04 0.28
N GLY A 287 9.22 -7.81 -0.81
CA GLY A 287 10.18 -7.87 -1.90
C GLY A 287 11.48 -8.62 -1.55
N PRO A 288 12.50 -8.50 -2.39
CA PRO A 288 13.72 -9.31 -2.28
C PRO A 288 14.70 -8.84 -1.19
N LYS A 289 14.47 -7.69 -0.57
CA LYS A 289 15.37 -7.05 0.41
C LYS A 289 14.88 -7.16 1.85
N GLY A 290 15.63 -6.65 2.81
CA GLY A 290 15.46 -6.80 4.25
C GLY A 290 14.29 -6.03 4.90
N TYR A 291 13.15 -5.91 4.22
CA TYR A 291 11.97 -5.16 4.70
C TYR A 291 10.97 -5.99 5.54
N CYS A 292 11.40 -7.11 6.14
CA CYS A 292 10.49 -7.97 6.91
C CYS A 292 9.83 -7.25 8.08
N VAL A 293 10.57 -6.42 8.82
CA VAL A 293 10.04 -5.67 9.96
C VAL A 293 9.06 -4.60 9.49
N PRO A 294 9.41 -3.66 8.59
CA PRO A 294 8.48 -2.66 8.08
C PRO A 294 7.22 -3.25 7.45
N ALA A 295 7.35 -4.31 6.64
CA ALA A 295 6.21 -4.99 6.04
C ALA A 295 5.28 -5.62 7.08
N THR A 296 5.84 -6.27 8.11
CA THR A 296 5.06 -6.84 9.21
C THR A 296 4.30 -5.76 9.98
N PHE A 297 4.94 -4.59 10.21
CA PHE A 297 4.29 -3.45 10.84
C PHE A 297 3.18 -2.85 9.96
N GLU A 298 3.40 -2.66 8.66
CA GLU A 298 2.35 -2.19 7.74
C GLU A 298 1.14 -3.12 7.80
N ARG A 299 1.34 -4.43 7.74
CA ARG A 299 0.26 -5.42 7.83
C ARG A 299 -0.55 -5.28 9.11
N TYR A 300 0.13 -5.17 10.23
CA TYR A 300 -0.54 -5.05 11.53
C TYR A 300 -1.26 -3.71 11.67
N LEU A 301 -0.62 -2.59 11.31
CA LEU A 301 -1.22 -1.26 11.37
C LEU A 301 -2.48 -1.20 10.49
N ARG A 302 -2.40 -1.68 9.25
CA ARG A 302 -3.56 -1.73 8.35
C ARG A 302 -4.67 -2.64 8.88
N TYR A 303 -4.33 -3.77 9.50
CA TYR A 303 -5.31 -4.61 10.21
C TYR A 303 -6.02 -3.85 11.34
N MET A 304 -5.30 -2.99 12.06
CA MET A 304 -5.84 -2.10 13.09
C MET A 304 -6.50 -0.83 12.52
N GLN A 305 -6.72 -0.77 11.20
CA GLN A 305 -7.30 0.37 10.48
C GLN A 305 -6.46 1.66 10.62
N ILE A 306 -5.16 1.51 10.71
CA ILE A 306 -4.19 2.60 10.74
C ILE A 306 -3.46 2.62 9.41
N PRO A 307 -3.51 3.72 8.62
CA PRO A 307 -2.75 3.83 7.38
C PRO A 307 -1.25 3.65 7.63
N ALA A 308 -0.61 2.87 6.79
CA ALA A 308 0.82 2.63 6.89
C ALA A 308 1.39 2.30 5.51
N ASP A 309 2.67 2.64 5.32
CA ASP A 309 3.46 2.32 4.15
C ASP A 309 4.81 1.74 4.59
N MET A 310 5.22 0.63 4.00
CA MET A 310 6.41 -0.12 4.36
C MET A 310 7.69 0.71 4.22
N TYR A 311 7.80 1.55 3.19
CA TYR A 311 9.01 2.33 2.94
C TYR A 311 9.13 3.50 3.90
N LEU A 312 8.02 4.17 4.21
CA LEU A 312 7.97 5.18 5.26
C LEU A 312 8.33 4.60 6.63
N LEU A 313 7.85 3.40 6.93
CA LEU A 313 8.21 2.67 8.15
C LEU A 313 9.68 2.24 8.16
N ALA A 314 10.23 1.85 7.00
CA ALA A 314 11.64 1.50 6.87
C ALA A 314 12.55 2.69 7.16
N MET A 315 12.23 3.87 6.61
CA MET A 315 12.92 5.11 6.92
C MET A 315 12.83 5.44 8.41
N ALA A 316 11.61 5.45 8.96
CA ALA A 316 11.39 5.72 10.38
C ALA A 316 12.15 4.76 11.29
N GLY A 317 12.27 3.49 10.89
CA GLY A 317 13.03 2.45 11.58
C GLY A 317 14.53 2.47 11.34
N GLN A 318 15.03 3.43 10.55
CA GLN A 318 16.45 3.54 10.19
C GLN A 318 16.99 2.22 9.61
N THR A 319 16.28 1.68 8.61
CA THR A 319 16.71 0.46 7.92
C THR A 319 18.15 0.65 7.41
N GLU A 320 19.03 -0.27 7.75
CA GLU A 320 20.43 -0.20 7.35
C GLU A 320 20.60 -0.47 5.84
N ILE A 321 21.65 0.08 5.27
CA ILE A 321 22.04 -0.17 3.89
C ILE A 321 22.37 -1.66 3.73
N GLY A 322 21.66 -2.34 2.83
CA GLY A 322 21.84 -3.78 2.59
C GLY A 322 21.46 -4.70 3.76
N GLY A 323 21.05 -4.12 4.90
CA GLY A 323 20.69 -4.82 6.14
C GLY A 323 19.20 -4.88 6.42
N GLY A 324 18.84 -5.39 7.59
CA GLY A 324 17.48 -5.42 8.10
C GLY A 324 17.13 -4.16 8.88
N THR A 325 15.87 -4.03 9.26
CA THR A 325 15.41 -2.96 10.14
C THR A 325 15.48 -3.40 11.59
N SER A 326 16.11 -2.57 12.45
CA SER A 326 16.06 -2.78 13.90
C SER A 326 14.63 -2.61 14.41
N LEU A 327 14.11 -3.66 15.04
CA LEU A 327 12.76 -3.60 15.61
C LEU A 327 12.63 -2.52 16.68
N SER A 328 13.64 -2.34 17.51
CA SER A 328 13.65 -1.29 18.55
C SER A 328 13.63 0.11 17.94
N SER A 329 14.32 0.32 16.84
CA SER A 329 14.32 1.61 16.13
C SER A 329 12.94 1.93 15.57
N ILE A 330 12.30 0.95 14.90
CA ILE A 330 10.95 1.18 14.34
C ILE A 330 9.92 1.43 15.45
N ILE A 331 9.95 0.66 16.55
CA ILE A 331 9.05 0.85 17.68
C ILE A 331 9.17 2.27 18.24
N ASN A 332 10.38 2.72 18.53
CA ASN A 332 10.62 4.05 19.07
C ASN A 332 10.13 5.17 18.13
N SER A 333 10.28 4.96 16.82
CA SER A 333 9.89 5.94 15.82
C SER A 333 8.38 5.99 15.60
N VAL A 334 7.68 4.84 15.65
CA VAL A 334 6.25 4.78 15.36
C VAL A 334 5.35 4.86 16.60
N ASP A 335 5.90 4.78 17.82
CA ASP A 335 5.10 4.78 19.06
C ASP A 335 4.20 6.01 19.17
N SER A 336 4.72 7.20 18.87
CA SER A 336 3.94 8.43 18.88
C SER A 336 2.82 8.42 17.82
N TYR A 337 3.04 7.79 16.67
CA TYR A 337 2.02 7.62 15.64
C TYR A 337 0.93 6.65 16.10
N ILE A 338 1.30 5.49 16.60
CA ILE A 338 0.38 4.47 17.14
C ILE A 338 -0.46 5.06 18.27
N SER A 339 0.18 5.80 19.20
CA SER A 339 -0.49 6.50 20.31
C SER A 339 -1.43 7.59 19.81
N SER A 340 -1.05 8.34 18.76
CA SER A 340 -1.91 9.33 18.12
C SER A 340 -3.18 8.72 17.54
N GLN A 341 -3.17 7.44 17.20
CA GLN A 341 -4.32 6.67 16.73
C GLN A 341 -5.10 6.00 17.89
N SER A 342 -4.81 6.37 19.14
CA SER A 342 -5.41 5.79 20.34
C SER A 342 -5.16 4.29 20.49
N ARG A 343 -3.97 3.85 20.10
CA ARG A 343 -3.50 2.46 20.25
C ARG A 343 -2.22 2.44 21.05
N THR A 344 -1.92 1.29 21.64
CA THR A 344 -0.70 1.10 22.43
C THR A 344 0.10 -0.07 21.87
N MET A 345 1.42 0.11 21.81
CA MET A 345 2.34 -0.97 21.50
C MET A 345 2.98 -1.50 22.77
N LYS A 346 3.06 -2.83 22.87
CA LYS A 346 3.62 -3.51 24.05
C LYS A 346 4.60 -4.58 23.62
N GLN A 347 5.77 -4.60 24.24
CA GLN A 347 6.67 -5.73 24.22
C GLN A 347 6.26 -6.70 25.32
N LEU A 348 6.24 -7.97 24.98
CA LEU A 348 5.91 -9.05 25.90
C LEU A 348 7.09 -10.03 25.95
N ASN A 349 7.62 -10.26 27.14
CA ASN A 349 8.67 -11.24 27.36
C ASN A 349 8.03 -12.57 27.79
N GLU A 350 7.15 -13.09 26.96
CA GLU A 350 6.44 -14.34 27.18
C GLU A 350 6.94 -15.40 26.19
N PRO A 351 7.07 -16.67 26.60
CA PRO A 351 7.52 -17.74 25.70
C PRO A 351 6.46 -18.07 24.64
N ILE A 352 6.91 -18.58 23.49
CA ILE A 352 6.04 -19.08 22.44
C ILE A 352 5.42 -20.41 22.89
N LYS A 353 4.27 -20.32 23.50
CA LYS A 353 3.44 -21.47 23.91
C LYS A 353 2.00 -21.24 23.44
N VAL A 354 1.30 -22.29 23.06
CA VAL A 354 -0.09 -22.20 22.62
C VAL A 354 -0.94 -21.41 23.63
N ARG A 355 -0.77 -21.64 24.93
CA ARG A 355 -1.51 -20.91 25.98
C ARG A 355 -1.20 -19.40 25.99
N THR A 356 0.04 -19.01 25.71
CA THR A 356 0.43 -17.60 25.59
C THR A 356 -0.24 -16.98 24.35
N ILE A 357 -0.10 -17.64 23.20
CA ILE A 357 -0.63 -17.16 21.93
C ILE A 357 -2.15 -17.03 21.97
N GLN A 358 -2.83 -18.01 22.54
CA GLN A 358 -4.28 -18.01 22.72
C GLN A 358 -4.80 -16.75 23.41
N LYS A 359 -4.14 -16.23 24.44
CA LYS A 359 -4.58 -15.02 25.18
C LYS A 359 -4.86 -13.83 24.26
N TYR A 360 -4.14 -13.74 23.15
CA TYR A 360 -4.20 -12.63 22.22
C TYR A 360 -5.03 -12.96 20.99
N ILE A 361 -4.87 -14.14 20.41
CA ILE A 361 -5.65 -14.59 19.26
C ILE A 361 -7.16 -14.63 19.59
N ASP A 362 -7.55 -15.07 20.78
CA ASP A 362 -8.96 -15.06 21.22
C ASP A 362 -9.55 -13.63 21.38
N LYS A 363 -8.71 -12.60 21.28
CA LYS A 363 -9.12 -11.18 21.23
C LYS A 363 -9.05 -10.59 19.82
N GLY A 364 -8.74 -11.42 18.82
CA GLY A 364 -8.53 -10.97 17.45
C GLY A 364 -7.27 -10.13 17.27
N LEU A 365 -6.24 -10.30 18.12
CA LEU A 365 -4.99 -9.54 18.07
C LEU A 365 -3.86 -10.44 17.57
N PRO A 366 -3.34 -10.23 16.35
CA PRO A 366 -2.16 -10.92 15.88
C PRO A 366 -0.93 -10.47 16.67
N ILE A 367 0.12 -11.25 16.62
CA ILE A 367 1.33 -11.01 17.42
C ILE A 367 2.52 -10.84 16.47
N ILE A 368 3.26 -9.74 16.58
CA ILE A 368 4.57 -9.62 15.92
C ILE A 368 5.55 -10.53 16.64
N TRP A 369 6.16 -11.41 15.89
CA TRP A 369 7.16 -12.35 16.39
C TRP A 369 8.48 -12.16 15.67
N THR A 370 9.56 -11.96 16.46
CA THR A 370 10.93 -11.94 15.95
C THR A 370 11.59 -13.29 16.15
N MET A 371 12.20 -13.78 15.11
CA MET A 371 12.73 -15.14 15.07
C MET A 371 13.91 -15.26 14.12
N PHE A 372 14.52 -16.43 14.06
CA PHE A 372 15.55 -16.79 13.10
C PHE A 372 14.95 -17.73 12.04
N SER A 373 14.75 -17.21 10.83
CA SER A 373 14.10 -17.89 9.69
C SER A 373 15.12 -18.67 8.86
N SER A 374 15.85 -19.60 9.48
CA SER A 374 16.82 -20.45 8.80
C SER A 374 16.16 -21.33 7.71
N ASN A 375 16.96 -21.84 6.77
CA ASN A 375 16.49 -22.80 5.77
C ASN A 375 15.84 -24.03 6.42
N ALA A 376 16.41 -24.54 7.54
CA ALA A 376 15.84 -25.67 8.26
C ALA A 376 14.47 -25.36 8.85
N TYR A 377 14.29 -24.15 9.44
CA TYR A 377 12.99 -23.68 9.88
C TYR A 377 11.98 -23.61 8.73
N ASN A 378 12.38 -23.00 7.61
CA ASN A 378 11.48 -22.83 6.47
C ASN A 378 11.06 -24.16 5.86
N GLN A 379 11.98 -25.09 5.69
CA GLN A 379 11.67 -26.45 5.25
C GLN A 379 10.70 -27.14 6.19
N TYR A 380 10.95 -27.09 7.51
CA TYR A 380 10.09 -27.70 8.52
C TYR A 380 8.68 -27.10 8.49
N ALA A 381 8.54 -25.76 8.47
CA ALA A 381 7.25 -25.08 8.46
C ALA A 381 6.47 -25.37 7.15
N ASN A 382 7.15 -25.34 6.01
CA ASN A 382 6.52 -25.61 4.71
C ASN A 382 6.05 -27.05 4.59
N GLN A 383 6.90 -28.02 4.97
CA GLN A 383 6.56 -29.44 4.97
C GLN A 383 5.36 -29.71 5.88
N ARG A 384 5.39 -29.20 7.11
CA ARG A 384 4.30 -29.38 8.07
C ARG A 384 2.98 -28.76 7.54
N THR A 385 3.05 -27.58 6.96
CA THR A 385 1.88 -26.93 6.38
C THR A 385 1.29 -27.77 5.25
N ALA A 386 2.12 -28.31 4.35
CA ALA A 386 1.68 -29.18 3.27
C ALA A 386 1.05 -30.51 3.81
N GLU A 387 1.70 -31.13 4.81
CA GLU A 387 1.18 -32.35 5.46
C GLU A 387 -0.19 -32.10 6.11
N ARG A 388 -0.38 -30.94 6.76
CA ARG A 388 -1.67 -30.56 7.38
C ARG A 388 -2.83 -30.51 6.38
N GLN A 389 -2.60 -30.13 5.15
CA GLN A 389 -3.62 -30.06 4.10
C GLN A 389 -4.17 -31.43 3.70
N ALA A 390 -3.39 -32.48 3.90
CA ALA A 390 -3.74 -33.86 3.55
C ALA A 390 -4.31 -34.67 4.73
N ILE A 391 -4.46 -34.08 5.93
CA ILE A 391 -4.87 -34.82 7.13
C ILE A 391 -6.36 -35.15 7.08
N THR A 392 -6.67 -36.43 7.26
CA THR A 392 -8.03 -36.95 7.47
C THR A 392 -8.25 -37.42 8.91
N ASP A 393 -7.19 -37.88 9.59
CA ASP A 393 -7.23 -38.31 11.01
C ASP A 393 -6.45 -37.34 11.90
N TRP A 394 -7.14 -36.36 12.45
CA TRP A 394 -6.56 -35.35 13.36
C TRP A 394 -6.11 -35.92 14.71
N ARG A 395 -6.66 -37.08 15.13
CA ARG A 395 -6.21 -37.72 16.36
C ARG A 395 -4.83 -38.36 16.18
N ALA A 396 -4.63 -39.04 15.06
CA ALA A 396 -3.31 -39.57 14.69
C ALA A 396 -2.29 -38.43 14.50
N TRP A 397 -2.70 -37.32 13.84
CA TRP A 397 -1.86 -36.13 13.66
C TRP A 397 -1.38 -35.55 14.98
N LYS A 398 -2.25 -35.39 15.97
CA LYS A 398 -1.89 -34.93 17.32
C LYS A 398 -0.75 -35.76 17.93
N THR A 399 -0.86 -37.09 17.87
CA THR A 399 0.15 -37.99 18.38
C THR A 399 1.48 -37.87 17.64
N THR A 400 1.43 -37.80 16.32
CA THR A 400 2.59 -37.62 15.44
C THR A 400 3.28 -36.28 15.71
N THR A 401 2.51 -35.22 15.84
CA THR A 401 3.01 -33.87 16.10
C THR A 401 3.79 -33.79 17.41
N GLN A 402 3.22 -34.32 18.48
CA GLN A 402 3.87 -34.34 19.80
C GLN A 402 5.15 -35.20 19.82
N SER A 403 5.15 -36.31 19.08
CA SER A 403 6.35 -37.16 18.95
C SER A 403 7.45 -36.46 18.15
N ASN A 404 7.09 -35.83 17.03
CA ASN A 404 8.04 -35.12 16.17
C ASN A 404 8.60 -33.86 16.84
N ALA A 405 7.78 -33.13 17.61
CA ALA A 405 8.22 -31.96 18.36
C ALA A 405 9.40 -32.29 19.30
N ARG A 406 9.35 -33.46 19.97
CA ARG A 406 10.42 -33.92 20.88
C ARG A 406 11.71 -34.36 20.19
N ARG A 407 11.65 -34.66 18.88
CA ARG A 407 12.79 -35.18 18.11
C ARG A 407 13.41 -34.14 17.17
N THR A 408 12.68 -33.09 16.82
CA THR A 408 13.14 -32.05 15.90
C THR A 408 13.79 -30.93 16.70
N GLU A 409 15.04 -30.68 16.45
CA GLU A 409 15.80 -29.56 17.00
C GLU A 409 16.12 -28.57 15.89
N LEU A 410 15.69 -27.32 16.08
CA LEU A 410 16.00 -26.20 15.17
C LEU A 410 17.06 -25.31 15.82
N ARG A 411 18.10 -24.96 15.05
CA ARG A 411 19.17 -24.09 15.53
C ARG A 411 18.91 -22.65 15.16
N LYS A 412 19.30 -21.75 16.05
CA LYS A 412 19.30 -20.31 15.77
C LYS A 412 20.44 -19.98 14.80
N ASP A 413 20.08 -19.34 13.71
CA ASP A 413 21.02 -18.77 12.75
C ASP A 413 20.86 -17.25 12.78
N ILE A 414 21.79 -16.57 13.43
CA ILE A 414 21.73 -15.13 13.67
C ILE A 414 21.67 -14.31 12.38
N MET A 415 22.18 -14.86 11.26
CA MET A 415 22.13 -14.20 9.94
C MET A 415 20.75 -14.29 9.29
N SER A 416 19.87 -15.13 9.81
CA SER A 416 18.51 -15.31 9.31
C SER A 416 17.44 -14.59 10.14
N ALA A 417 17.81 -13.48 10.81
CA ALA A 417 16.87 -12.69 11.60
C ALA A 417 15.66 -12.24 10.75
N HIS A 418 14.47 -12.44 11.28
CA HIS A 418 13.22 -12.22 10.58
C HIS A 418 12.10 -11.77 11.52
N ALA A 419 11.10 -11.07 10.97
CA ALA A 419 9.88 -10.73 11.66
C ALA A 419 8.67 -11.20 10.86
N CYS A 420 7.69 -11.80 11.53
CA CYS A 420 6.43 -12.24 10.95
C CYS A 420 5.28 -12.07 11.97
N LEU A 421 4.06 -12.43 11.57
CA LEU A 421 2.91 -12.44 12.47
C LEU A 421 2.56 -13.85 12.91
N ILE A 422 2.31 -14.05 14.22
CA ILE A 422 1.56 -15.20 14.69
C ILE A 422 0.09 -14.84 14.59
N ILE A 423 -0.67 -15.66 13.87
CA ILE A 423 -2.07 -15.38 13.51
C ILE A 423 -3.04 -16.43 14.03
N GLY A 424 -2.57 -17.49 14.66
CA GLY A 424 -3.45 -18.55 15.12
C GLY A 424 -2.76 -19.62 15.94
N TYR A 425 -3.57 -20.58 16.38
CA TYR A 425 -3.14 -21.73 17.16
C TYR A 425 -4.08 -22.93 16.99
N ASN A 426 -3.56 -24.11 17.36
CA ASN A 426 -4.37 -25.32 17.61
C ASN A 426 -3.93 -25.94 18.95
N LYS A 427 -4.85 -26.00 19.92
CA LYS A 427 -4.57 -26.53 21.28
C LYS A 427 -4.29 -28.02 21.28
N ASP A 428 -5.00 -28.76 20.44
CA ASP A 428 -4.93 -30.20 20.44
C ASP A 428 -3.62 -30.71 19.88
N THR A 429 -3.11 -30.04 18.85
CA THR A 429 -1.88 -30.42 18.18
C THR A 429 -0.64 -29.73 18.74
N GLY A 430 -0.80 -28.65 19.53
CA GLY A 430 0.32 -27.88 20.06
C GLY A 430 1.00 -26.97 19.03
N GLU A 431 0.28 -26.65 17.95
CA GLU A 431 0.80 -25.87 16.82
C GLU A 431 0.34 -24.42 16.87
N ILE A 432 1.13 -23.54 16.26
CA ILE A 432 0.78 -22.14 15.98
C ILE A 432 0.79 -21.88 14.48
N ALA A 433 -0.05 -20.97 14.03
CA ALA A 433 -0.06 -20.47 12.66
C ALA A 433 0.72 -19.16 12.57
N VAL A 434 1.59 -19.07 11.58
CA VAL A 434 2.41 -17.89 11.29
C VAL A 434 2.14 -17.39 9.87
N SER A 435 2.33 -16.08 9.67
CA SER A 435 2.11 -15.40 8.41
C SER A 435 3.28 -14.50 8.09
N ASP A 436 4.01 -14.83 7.04
CA ASP A 436 5.18 -14.08 6.58
C ASP A 436 4.80 -13.05 5.51
N SER A 437 5.63 -12.02 5.37
CA SER A 437 5.47 -10.96 4.38
C SER A 437 6.13 -11.31 3.04
N TRP A 438 5.95 -12.55 2.57
CA TRP A 438 6.54 -13.08 1.33
C TRP A 438 5.51 -13.35 0.22
N GLY A 439 4.32 -12.78 0.37
CA GLY A 439 3.22 -12.95 -0.57
C GLY A 439 2.16 -13.97 -0.12
N PRO A 440 1.07 -14.10 -0.89
CA PRO A 440 -0.12 -14.85 -0.49
C PRO A 440 0.13 -16.32 -0.10
N SER A 441 1.08 -16.98 -0.74
CA SER A 441 1.43 -18.38 -0.43
C SER A 441 2.01 -18.59 0.97
N TYR A 442 2.42 -17.52 1.62
CA TYR A 442 2.99 -17.51 2.97
C TYR A 442 2.06 -16.88 4.02
N SER A 443 0.79 -16.68 3.66
CA SER A 443 -0.20 -16.07 4.55
C SER A 443 -0.58 -16.94 5.73
N GLU A 444 -0.43 -18.26 5.62
CA GLU A 444 -0.71 -19.23 6.68
C GLU A 444 0.27 -20.38 6.60
N ARG A 445 1.19 -20.46 7.55
CA ARG A 445 2.09 -21.60 7.74
C ARG A 445 1.98 -22.11 9.17
N TRP A 446 2.16 -23.40 9.37
CA TRP A 446 2.02 -24.04 10.66
C TRP A 446 3.33 -24.59 11.19
N ILE A 447 3.56 -24.44 12.49
CA ILE A 447 4.73 -24.95 13.19
C ILE A 447 4.35 -25.36 14.62
N CYS A 448 5.00 -26.36 15.20
CA CYS A 448 4.85 -26.63 16.63
C CYS A 448 5.38 -25.46 17.45
N ALA A 449 4.66 -25.11 18.52
CA ALA A 449 5.07 -24.02 19.41
C ALA A 449 6.45 -24.29 20.07
N GLU A 450 6.83 -25.55 20.32
CA GLU A 450 8.15 -25.93 20.86
C GLU A 450 9.29 -25.57 19.89
N GLN A 451 9.12 -25.84 18.57
CA GLN A 451 10.12 -25.47 17.55
C GLN A 451 10.14 -23.97 17.30
N ALA A 452 8.99 -23.31 17.37
CA ALA A 452 8.93 -21.86 17.29
C ALA A 452 9.71 -21.20 18.44
N GLU A 453 9.60 -21.71 19.67
CA GLU A 453 10.36 -21.20 20.80
C GLU A 453 11.88 -21.38 20.61
N GLN A 454 12.32 -22.49 20.02
CA GLN A 454 13.74 -22.74 19.76
C GLN A 454 14.40 -21.69 18.85
N VAL A 455 13.64 -21.15 17.88
CA VAL A 455 14.13 -20.14 16.93
C VAL A 455 13.70 -18.71 17.28
N SER A 456 12.96 -18.52 18.37
CA SER A 456 12.53 -17.21 18.85
C SER A 456 13.70 -16.36 19.32
N GLN A 457 13.63 -15.04 19.03
CA GLN A 457 14.56 -14.06 19.61
C GLN A 457 14.18 -13.66 21.04
N GLY A 458 13.11 -14.24 21.61
CA GLY A 458 12.70 -14.07 22.99
C GLY A 458 11.72 -12.94 23.27
N SER A 459 11.35 -12.15 22.25
CA SER A 459 10.35 -11.07 22.40
C SER A 459 9.25 -11.20 21.38
N ILE A 460 8.04 -10.89 21.81
CA ILE A 460 6.86 -10.73 20.96
C ILE A 460 6.25 -9.36 21.22
N TYR A 461 5.54 -8.81 20.23
CA TYR A 461 5.00 -7.48 20.33
C TYR A 461 3.53 -7.44 19.89
N LEU A 462 2.79 -6.56 20.52
CA LEU A 462 1.35 -6.45 20.35
C LEU A 462 0.96 -4.98 20.15
N ILE A 463 0.11 -4.72 19.16
CA ILE A 463 -0.60 -3.44 19.04
C ILE A 463 -2.01 -3.67 19.56
N SER A 464 -2.42 -2.92 20.56
CA SER A 464 -3.71 -3.12 21.25
C SER A 464 -4.46 -1.80 21.46
N PHE A 465 -5.68 -1.94 21.92
CA PHE A 465 -6.60 -0.86 22.26
C PHE A 465 -6.15 -0.11 23.50
#